data_8642394795bcba902cae4b9c243def03
#
_entry.id   8642394795bcba902cae4b9c243def03
#
_cell.length_a   1.000
_cell.length_b   1.000
_cell.length_c   1.000
_cell.angle_alpha   90.00
_cell.angle_beta   90.00
_cell.angle_gamma   90.00
#
_symmetry.space_group_name_H-M   'P 1'
#
loop_
_entity.id
_entity.type
_entity.pdbx_description
1 polymer ?
#
loop_
_entity_poly.entity_id
_entity_poly.type
_entity_poly.pdbx_seq_one_letter_code
_entity_poly.pdbx_strand_id
1 'polypeptide(L)'
;MSPELEKVIHDLTLRMLLIRAIQEGDSPSSLTEREALILQQLLERPQMTISEIAESWPNVSESTISMTITRLWREKAYVSKIIKPDNQRVTLVQITDKGKTAIQKHLAQQAERYNTLFQAINATPEEKEMLIRICRRGIEYLDTHLAQMQKPTAKP
;
A
#
# COMPACT_ATOMS: atom_id res chain seq x y z
N MET A 1 21.51 -11.95 11.27
CA MET A 1 20.84 -10.87 12.01
C MET A 1 20.82 -11.27 13.48
N SER A 2 21.05 -10.32 14.39
CA SER A 2 20.93 -10.62 15.83
C SER A 2 19.49 -10.99 16.16
N PRO A 3 19.22 -12.08 16.92
CA PRO A 3 17.88 -12.45 17.36
C PRO A 3 17.18 -11.33 18.14
N GLU A 4 17.94 -10.48 18.80
CA GLU A 4 17.44 -9.30 19.50
C GLU A 4 16.91 -8.26 18.53
N LEU A 5 17.62 -7.96 17.44
CA LEU A 5 17.18 -7.00 16.44
C LEU A 5 15.89 -7.45 15.73
N GLU A 6 15.81 -8.74 15.37
CA GLU A 6 14.60 -9.33 14.80
C GLU A 6 13.40 -9.16 15.71
N LYS A 7 13.56 -9.50 16.99
CA LYS A 7 12.52 -9.37 18.00
C LYS A 7 12.08 -7.92 18.18
N VAL A 8 13.01 -6.98 18.28
CA VAL A 8 12.71 -5.56 18.47
C VAL A 8 11.95 -4.99 17.26
N ILE A 9 12.36 -5.30 16.02
CA ILE A 9 11.66 -4.89 14.82
C ILE A 9 10.23 -5.47 14.79
N HIS A 10 10.10 -6.77 15.07
CA HIS A 10 8.79 -7.42 15.13
C HIS A 10 7.87 -6.77 16.17
N ASP A 11 8.38 -6.58 17.39
CA ASP A 11 7.64 -5.99 18.50
C ASP A 11 7.21 -4.54 18.23
N LEU A 12 8.06 -3.75 17.57
CA LEU A 12 7.74 -2.39 17.15
C LEU A 12 6.66 -2.40 16.08
N THR A 13 6.82 -3.21 15.05
CA THR A 13 5.85 -3.34 13.95
C THR A 13 4.48 -3.75 14.49
N LEU A 14 4.43 -4.77 15.36
CA LEU A 14 3.17 -5.22 15.95
C LEU A 14 2.45 -4.11 16.72
N ARG A 15 3.18 -3.33 17.52
CA ARG A 15 2.59 -2.22 18.29
C ARG A 15 2.08 -1.10 17.39
N MET A 16 2.79 -0.78 16.31
CA MET A 16 2.32 0.20 15.33
C MET A 16 1.04 -0.25 14.65
N LEU A 17 0.92 -1.54 14.30
CA LEU A 17 -0.30 -2.13 13.75
C LEU A 17 -1.47 -2.10 14.74
N LEU A 18 -1.21 -2.41 16.03
CA LEU A 18 -2.24 -2.34 17.07
C LEU A 18 -2.75 -0.92 17.29
N ILE A 19 -1.86 0.07 17.36
CA ILE A 19 -2.24 1.48 17.48
C ILE A 19 -3.10 1.90 16.28
N ARG A 20 -2.71 1.51 15.08
CA ARG A 20 -3.49 1.75 13.87
C ARG A 20 -4.89 1.15 13.98
N ALA A 21 -4.98 -0.14 14.34
CA ALA A 21 -6.26 -0.84 14.46
C ALA A 21 -7.18 -0.19 15.51
N ILE A 22 -6.63 0.27 16.63
CA ILE A 22 -7.40 0.96 17.68
C ILE A 22 -7.88 2.35 17.19
N GLN A 23 -7.02 3.09 16.49
CA GLN A 23 -7.35 4.44 16.02
C GLN A 23 -8.35 4.45 14.85
N GLU A 24 -8.19 3.52 13.92
CA GLU A 24 -9.04 3.44 12.72
C GLU A 24 -10.35 2.70 13.00
N GLY A 25 -10.35 1.74 13.94
CA GLY A 25 -11.51 0.92 14.30
C GLY A 25 -12.14 0.26 13.08
N ASP A 26 -13.43 -0.06 13.19
CA ASP A 26 -14.26 -0.62 12.11
C ASP A 26 -14.90 0.49 11.24
N SER A 27 -14.22 1.61 11.06
CA SER A 27 -14.74 2.69 10.23
C SER A 27 -14.98 2.21 8.79
N PRO A 28 -16.16 2.46 8.19
CA PRO A 28 -16.43 2.14 6.78
C PRO A 28 -15.45 2.81 5.81
N SER A 29 -14.79 3.88 6.24
CA SER A 29 -13.79 4.61 5.47
C SER A 29 -12.36 4.06 5.64
N SER A 30 -12.13 3.13 6.59
CA SER A 30 -10.82 2.53 6.79
C SER A 30 -10.41 1.71 5.55
N LEU A 31 -9.12 1.79 5.21
CA LEU A 31 -8.55 1.04 4.09
C LEU A 31 -7.83 -0.20 4.61
N THR A 32 -8.10 -1.34 4.00
CA THR A 32 -7.21 -2.50 4.17
C THR A 32 -5.86 -2.20 3.50
N GLU A 33 -4.81 -2.92 3.87
CA GLU A 33 -3.49 -2.73 3.25
C GLU A 33 -3.52 -2.90 1.73
N ARG A 34 -4.24 -3.91 1.25
CA ARG A 34 -4.38 -4.14 -0.19
C ARG A 34 -5.12 -2.99 -0.88
N GLU A 35 -6.20 -2.49 -0.28
CA GLU A 35 -6.92 -1.33 -0.81
C GLU A 35 -6.03 -0.09 -0.85
N ALA A 36 -5.26 0.18 0.20
CA ALA A 36 -4.34 1.31 0.25
C ALA A 36 -3.26 1.20 -0.83
N LEU A 37 -2.67 0.03 -1.01
CA LEU A 37 -1.63 -0.20 -2.02
C LEU A 37 -2.17 -0.05 -3.45
N ILE A 38 -3.37 -0.55 -3.74
CA ILE A 38 -4.03 -0.35 -5.04
C ILE A 38 -4.30 1.14 -5.29
N LEU A 39 -4.80 1.87 -4.30
CA LEU A 39 -5.03 3.30 -4.44
C LEU A 39 -3.73 4.09 -4.61
N GLN A 40 -2.63 3.68 -3.96
CA GLN A 40 -1.31 4.28 -4.18
C GLN A 40 -0.81 4.07 -5.61
N GLN A 41 -0.95 2.88 -6.18
CA GLN A 41 -0.64 2.64 -7.59
C GLN A 41 -1.45 3.55 -8.51
N LEU A 42 -2.74 3.74 -8.21
CA LEU A 42 -3.61 4.61 -8.98
C LEU A 42 -3.36 6.11 -8.76
N LEU A 43 -2.66 6.52 -7.68
CA LEU A 43 -2.15 7.88 -7.57
C LEU A 43 -1.03 8.15 -8.57
N GLU A 44 -0.15 7.18 -8.80
CA GLU A 44 0.95 7.29 -9.75
C GLU A 44 0.49 7.12 -11.21
N ARG A 45 -0.41 6.18 -11.44
CA ARG A 45 -1.05 5.91 -12.74
C ARG A 45 -2.56 5.95 -12.58
N PRO A 46 -3.21 7.08 -12.82
CA PRO A 46 -4.63 7.31 -12.52
C PRO A 46 -5.62 6.35 -13.19
N GLN A 47 -5.19 5.67 -14.24
CA GLN A 47 -5.97 4.65 -14.95
C GLN A 47 -5.11 3.41 -15.17
N MET A 48 -5.63 2.25 -14.78
CA MET A 48 -5.00 0.95 -15.01
C MET A 48 -6.09 -0.09 -15.30
N THR A 49 -5.75 -1.12 -16.08
CA THR A 49 -6.62 -2.29 -16.20
C THR A 49 -6.52 -3.16 -14.94
N ILE A 50 -7.53 -4.00 -14.69
CA ILE A 50 -7.48 -4.96 -13.58
C ILE A 50 -6.27 -5.88 -13.73
N SER A 51 -5.96 -6.33 -14.94
CA SER A 51 -4.79 -7.18 -15.21
C SER A 51 -3.47 -6.46 -14.88
N GLU A 52 -3.30 -5.19 -15.28
CA GLU A 52 -2.11 -4.40 -14.92
C GLU A 52 -1.94 -4.24 -13.41
N ILE A 53 -3.04 -4.03 -12.68
CA ILE A 53 -3.01 -3.99 -11.21
C ILE A 53 -2.61 -5.36 -10.66
N ALA A 54 -3.18 -6.44 -11.18
CA ALA A 54 -2.90 -7.80 -10.73
C ALA A 54 -1.45 -8.25 -10.99
N GLU A 55 -0.79 -7.73 -12.02
CA GLU A 55 0.64 -7.99 -12.31
C GLU A 55 1.57 -7.63 -11.15
N SER A 56 1.18 -6.64 -10.33
CA SER A 56 1.92 -6.28 -9.12
C SER A 56 1.79 -7.32 -7.99
N TRP A 57 0.92 -8.31 -8.15
CA TRP A 57 0.55 -9.29 -7.13
C TRP A 57 0.68 -10.73 -7.63
N PRO A 58 1.88 -11.22 -7.98
CA PRO A 58 2.06 -12.49 -8.70
C PRO A 58 1.50 -13.72 -7.99
N ASN A 59 1.35 -13.66 -6.66
CA ASN A 59 0.81 -14.75 -5.84
C ASN A 59 -0.65 -14.54 -5.40
N VAL A 60 -1.31 -13.52 -5.95
CA VAL A 60 -2.72 -13.22 -5.68
C VAL A 60 -3.51 -13.40 -6.97
N SER A 61 -4.63 -14.12 -6.93
CA SER A 61 -5.45 -14.32 -8.12
C SER A 61 -6.04 -13.01 -8.62
N GLU A 62 -6.16 -12.87 -9.94
CA GLU A 62 -6.81 -11.70 -10.55
C GLU A 62 -8.25 -11.52 -10.06
N SER A 63 -8.96 -12.62 -9.77
CA SER A 63 -10.30 -12.56 -9.18
C SER A 63 -10.30 -11.93 -7.80
N THR A 64 -9.29 -12.18 -6.97
CA THR A 64 -9.13 -11.55 -5.65
C THR A 64 -8.88 -10.05 -5.78
N ILE A 65 -8.05 -9.63 -6.72
CA ILE A 65 -7.81 -8.21 -7.03
C ILE A 65 -9.11 -7.57 -7.55
N SER A 66 -9.81 -8.22 -8.46
CA SER A 66 -11.09 -7.76 -9.00
C SER A 66 -12.15 -7.56 -7.91
N MET A 67 -12.22 -8.46 -6.92
CA MET A 67 -13.11 -8.32 -5.77
C MET A 67 -12.75 -7.10 -4.91
N THR A 68 -11.47 -6.87 -4.64
CA THR A 68 -11.00 -5.70 -3.90
C THR A 68 -11.37 -4.41 -4.62
N ILE A 69 -11.15 -4.36 -5.95
CA ILE A 69 -11.53 -3.22 -6.79
C ILE A 69 -13.05 -3.02 -6.79
N THR A 70 -13.84 -4.09 -6.78
CA THR A 70 -15.31 -4.00 -6.72
C THR A 70 -15.78 -3.39 -5.41
N ARG A 71 -15.13 -3.71 -4.28
CA ARG A 71 -15.40 -3.05 -2.99
C ARG A 71 -15.05 -1.56 -3.03
N LEU A 72 -13.87 -1.21 -3.53
CA LEU A 72 -13.45 0.19 -3.70
C LEU A 72 -14.42 0.98 -4.57
N TRP A 73 -14.99 0.33 -5.58
CA TRP A 73 -15.98 0.95 -6.47
C TRP A 73 -17.36 1.08 -5.83
N ARG A 74 -17.96 -0.04 -5.41
CA ARG A 74 -19.37 -0.08 -5.00
C ARG A 74 -19.62 0.42 -3.59
N GLU A 75 -18.76 0.06 -2.65
CA GLU A 75 -18.97 0.38 -1.24
C GLU A 75 -18.39 1.73 -0.84
N LYS A 76 -17.23 2.10 -1.44
CA LYS A 76 -16.48 3.29 -1.06
C LYS A 76 -16.51 4.42 -2.09
N ALA A 77 -16.79 4.11 -3.34
CA ALA A 77 -16.73 5.04 -4.48
C ALA A 77 -15.33 5.70 -4.65
N TYR A 78 -14.27 4.97 -4.29
CA TYR A 78 -12.88 5.45 -4.40
C TYR A 78 -12.29 5.23 -5.78
N VAL A 79 -12.88 4.33 -6.55
CA VAL A 79 -12.55 4.11 -7.95
C VAL A 79 -13.83 4.07 -8.80
N SER A 80 -13.68 4.30 -10.10
CA SER A 80 -14.68 4.04 -11.11
C SER A 80 -14.20 2.95 -12.05
N LYS A 81 -15.14 2.22 -12.66
CA LYS A 81 -14.88 1.23 -13.71
C LYS A 81 -15.35 1.78 -15.04
N ILE A 82 -14.48 1.77 -16.03
CA ILE A 82 -14.78 2.22 -17.39
C ILE A 82 -14.58 1.02 -18.32
N ILE A 83 -15.64 0.64 -19.03
CA ILE A 83 -15.57 -0.40 -20.06
C ILE A 83 -15.15 0.28 -21.36
N LYS A 84 -14.07 -0.19 -22.00
CA LYS A 84 -13.63 0.35 -23.28
C LYS A 84 -14.65 0.00 -24.38
N PRO A 85 -15.13 0.97 -25.20
CA PRO A 85 -16.12 0.72 -26.25
C PRO A 85 -15.65 -0.28 -27.31
N ASP A 86 -14.37 -0.29 -27.60
CA ASP A 86 -13.70 -1.11 -28.64
C ASP A 86 -13.33 -2.52 -28.12
N ASN A 87 -13.29 -2.70 -26.81
CA ASN A 87 -13.03 -4.00 -26.22
C ASN A 87 -13.73 -4.17 -24.87
N GLN A 88 -14.95 -4.67 -24.90
CA GLN A 88 -15.80 -4.87 -23.72
C GLN A 88 -15.20 -5.85 -22.66
N ARG A 89 -14.13 -6.59 -23.02
CA ARG A 89 -13.41 -7.46 -22.10
C ARG A 89 -12.40 -6.70 -21.23
N VAL A 90 -12.07 -5.46 -21.60
CA VAL A 90 -11.10 -4.64 -20.88
C VAL A 90 -11.82 -3.62 -20.01
N THR A 91 -11.70 -3.79 -18.71
CA THR A 91 -12.18 -2.82 -17.72
C THR A 91 -11.01 -1.96 -17.25
N LEU A 92 -11.12 -0.66 -17.45
CA LEU A 92 -10.23 0.33 -16.85
C LEU A 92 -10.74 0.70 -15.45
N VAL A 93 -9.82 0.77 -14.53
CA VAL A 93 -10.04 1.25 -13.16
C VAL A 93 -9.42 2.64 -13.07
N GLN A 94 -10.21 3.61 -12.65
CA GLN A 94 -9.77 4.99 -12.48
C GLN A 94 -9.99 5.42 -11.04
N ILE A 95 -8.99 6.09 -10.43
CA ILE A 95 -9.16 6.67 -9.11
C ILE A 95 -10.08 7.89 -9.18
N THR A 96 -11.02 8.01 -8.25
CA THR A 96 -11.89 9.18 -8.10
C THR A 96 -11.24 10.24 -7.22
N ASP A 97 -11.77 11.47 -7.22
CA ASP A 97 -11.29 12.51 -6.29
C ASP A 97 -11.52 12.11 -4.83
N LYS A 98 -12.61 11.40 -4.56
CA LYS A 98 -12.87 10.81 -3.23
C LYS A 98 -11.81 9.77 -2.87
N GLY A 99 -11.40 8.93 -3.82
CA GLY A 99 -10.33 7.95 -3.63
C GLY A 99 -8.97 8.61 -3.38
N LYS A 100 -8.64 9.66 -4.13
CA LYS A 100 -7.41 10.45 -3.91
C LYS A 100 -7.38 11.03 -2.51
N THR A 101 -8.46 11.67 -2.09
CA THR A 101 -8.57 12.25 -0.74
C THR A 101 -8.44 11.16 0.33
N ALA A 102 -9.07 10.01 0.15
CA ALA A 102 -9.03 8.91 1.11
C ALA A 102 -7.60 8.35 1.28
N ILE A 103 -6.89 8.09 0.19
CA ILE A 103 -5.52 7.57 0.28
C ILE A 103 -4.54 8.62 0.80
N GLN A 104 -4.68 9.89 0.43
CA GLN A 104 -3.84 10.97 0.96
C GLN A 104 -4.03 11.13 2.47
N LYS A 105 -5.28 11.08 2.95
CA LYS A 105 -5.58 11.09 4.40
C LYS A 105 -4.95 9.89 5.10
N HIS A 106 -5.07 8.69 4.53
CA HIS A 106 -4.46 7.47 5.08
C HIS A 106 -2.95 7.60 5.23
N LEU A 107 -2.26 8.08 4.18
CA LEU A 107 -0.82 8.30 4.20
C LEU A 107 -0.41 9.37 5.21
N ALA A 108 -1.17 10.47 5.31
CA ALA A 108 -0.92 11.53 6.29
C ALA A 108 -1.07 11.03 7.74
N GLN A 109 -2.09 10.22 8.02
CA GLN A 109 -2.27 9.59 9.33
C GLN A 109 -1.13 8.63 9.68
N GLN A 110 -0.64 7.87 8.69
CA GLN A 110 0.52 7.00 8.88
C GLN A 110 1.78 7.81 9.20
N ALA A 111 2.03 8.88 8.45
CA ALA A 111 3.17 9.76 8.68
C ALA A 111 3.11 10.42 10.06
N GLU A 112 1.92 10.84 10.49
CA GLU A 112 1.73 11.46 11.83
C GLU A 112 2.00 10.46 12.96
N ARG A 113 1.63 9.18 12.80
CA ARG A 113 1.97 8.15 13.79
C ARG A 113 3.48 7.99 13.98
N TYR A 114 4.24 7.98 12.89
CA TYR A 114 5.72 7.94 12.97
C TYR A 114 6.29 9.22 13.59
N ASN A 115 5.78 10.37 13.18
CA ASN A 115 6.23 11.65 13.74
C ASN A 115 6.01 11.73 15.25
N THR A 116 4.82 11.35 15.71
CA THR A 116 4.48 11.29 17.14
C THR A 116 5.39 10.34 17.90
N LEU A 117 5.68 9.15 17.34
CA LEU A 117 6.62 8.21 17.93
C LEU A 117 8.00 8.81 18.11
N PHE A 118 8.58 9.39 17.04
CA PHE A 118 9.93 9.96 17.07
C PHE A 118 10.04 11.19 17.99
N GLN A 119 8.96 11.94 18.15
CA GLN A 119 8.89 13.02 19.13
C GLN A 119 8.84 12.46 20.56
N ALA A 120 7.99 11.48 20.83
CA ALA A 120 7.81 10.90 22.16
C ALA A 120 9.06 10.25 22.71
N ILE A 121 9.88 9.61 21.85
CA ILE A 121 11.15 9.01 22.27
C ILE A 121 12.34 9.99 22.28
N ASN A 122 12.10 11.27 21.96
CA ASN A 122 13.15 12.30 21.85
C ASN A 122 14.31 11.89 20.92
N ALA A 123 13.99 11.25 19.79
CA ALA A 123 15.00 10.81 18.84
C ALA A 123 15.84 11.98 18.33
N THR A 124 17.16 11.88 18.45
CA THR A 124 18.09 12.93 18.05
C THR A 124 18.16 13.06 16.53
N PRO A 125 18.62 14.20 15.98
CA PRO A 125 18.83 14.38 14.55
C PRO A 125 19.73 13.29 13.96
N GLU A 126 20.80 12.90 14.68
CA GLU A 126 21.77 11.88 14.24
C GLU A 126 21.13 10.50 14.16
N GLU A 127 20.30 10.14 15.13
CA GLU A 127 19.53 8.87 15.13
C GLU A 127 18.55 8.81 13.96
N LYS A 128 17.85 9.92 13.71
CA LYS A 128 16.94 10.04 12.54
C LYS A 128 17.70 9.89 11.22
N GLU A 129 18.84 10.55 11.10
CA GLU A 129 19.69 10.48 9.90
C GLU A 129 20.22 9.05 9.67
N MET A 130 20.67 8.38 10.73
CA MET A 130 21.10 6.98 10.68
C MET A 130 19.97 6.07 10.22
N LEU A 131 18.78 6.23 10.77
CA LEU A 131 17.61 5.45 10.38
C LEU A 131 17.24 5.67 8.92
N ILE A 132 17.23 6.92 8.45
CA ILE A 132 16.97 7.25 7.04
C ILE A 132 17.97 6.54 6.13
N ARG A 133 19.24 6.55 6.46
CA ARG A 133 20.30 5.90 5.69
C ARG A 133 20.12 4.38 5.63
N ILE A 134 19.76 3.75 6.75
CA ILE A 134 19.51 2.30 6.81
C ILE A 134 18.26 1.95 5.99
N CYS A 135 17.17 2.70 6.17
CA CYS A 135 15.92 2.47 5.45
C CYS A 135 16.09 2.65 3.93
N ARG A 136 16.81 3.67 3.47
CA ARG A 136 17.08 3.87 2.03
C ARG A 136 17.78 2.66 1.40
N ARG A 137 18.83 2.13 2.04
CA ARG A 137 19.50 0.92 1.57
C ARG A 137 18.56 -0.29 1.54
N GLY A 138 17.67 -0.40 2.54
CA GLY A 138 16.65 -1.43 2.55
C GLY A 138 15.64 -1.28 1.41
N ILE A 139 15.19 -0.07 1.12
CA ILE A 139 14.28 0.24 0.02
C ILE A 139 14.92 -0.13 -1.32
N GLU A 140 16.16 0.28 -1.59
CA GLU A 140 16.89 -0.05 -2.82
C GLU A 140 16.98 -1.57 -3.04
N TYR A 141 17.27 -2.33 -1.99
CA TYR A 141 17.28 -3.79 -2.05
C TYR A 141 15.90 -4.36 -2.37
N LEU A 142 14.86 -3.89 -1.65
CA LEU A 142 13.49 -4.37 -1.82
C LEU A 142 12.93 -4.02 -3.19
N ASP A 143 13.22 -2.84 -3.73
CA ASP A 143 12.78 -2.43 -5.08
C ASP A 143 13.35 -3.38 -6.14
N THR A 144 14.63 -3.73 -6.01
CA THR A 144 15.28 -4.70 -6.91
C THR A 144 14.64 -6.09 -6.78
N HIS A 145 14.35 -6.53 -5.57
CA HIS A 145 13.74 -7.82 -5.30
C HIS A 145 12.30 -7.89 -5.80
N LEU A 146 11.50 -6.85 -5.56
CA LEU A 146 10.13 -6.74 -6.05
C LEU A 146 10.08 -6.77 -7.58
N ALA A 147 10.97 -6.05 -8.25
CA ALA A 147 11.07 -6.08 -9.72
C ALA A 147 11.37 -7.48 -10.27
N GLN A 148 12.13 -8.30 -9.54
CA GLN A 148 12.39 -9.69 -9.91
C GLN A 148 11.15 -10.58 -9.69
N MET A 149 10.43 -10.40 -8.59
CA MET A 149 9.23 -11.17 -8.26
C MET A 149 8.06 -10.86 -9.21
N GLN A 150 7.97 -9.63 -9.72
CA GLN A 150 6.91 -9.17 -10.61
C GLN A 150 7.17 -9.51 -12.09
N LYS A 151 8.38 -9.95 -12.45
CA LYS A 151 8.63 -10.46 -13.81
C LYS A 151 7.82 -11.74 -14.02
N PRO A 152 6.99 -11.83 -15.08
CA PRO A 152 6.32 -13.06 -15.39
C PRO A 152 7.39 -14.14 -15.60
N THR A 153 7.30 -15.23 -14.83
CA THR A 153 8.06 -16.43 -15.15
C THR A 153 7.62 -16.84 -16.56
N ALA A 154 8.52 -16.72 -17.52
CA ALA A 154 8.29 -17.24 -18.86
C ALA A 154 7.86 -18.70 -18.68
N LYS A 155 6.57 -18.98 -18.95
CA LYS A 155 6.10 -20.36 -19.00
C LYS A 155 6.89 -21.06 -20.12
N PRO A 156 7.47 -22.23 -19.84
CA PRO A 156 8.10 -23.04 -20.85
C PRO A 156 7.11 -23.46 -21.94
#